data_14dd86837f5f2eeeaad17acf04667e0c
#
_entry.id   14dd86837f5f2eeeaad17acf04667e0c
#
_cell.length_a   1.000
_cell.length_b   1.000
_cell.length_c   1.000
_cell.angle_alpha   90.00
_cell.angle_beta   90.00
_cell.angle_gamma   90.00
#
_symmetry.space_group_name_H-M   'P 1'
#
loop_
_entity.id
_entity.type
_entity.pdbx_description
1 polymer ?
#
loop_
_entity_poly.entity_id
_entity_poly.type
_entity_poly.pdbx_seq_one_letter_code
_entity_poly.pdbx_strand_id
1 'polypeptide(L)'
;MKILLNIIFLILFSSNLSAEIVKNIKVNGNKRISQETIIVLGQISTNEDYDDNKLNVVLKNLYNSKFFSNIDIAILNETLTINVTENPIIEDVRITGIKNNSLVENLTENISLKNRISFTDDLLNRDINLIKNILKSGGYYFAKISPSIFENNELNSIQIEIEIDLGEKAKIKEISFIGDKKIKDKKLLEVIASEEHKFWKFISGKVFLNQSIIDLDIRLLQNYYKNLGFYKVKINNSFAEFDEKGFFKLVFNIDAGNQYFFNDLKLNLPD
;
A
#
# COMPACT_ATOMS: atom_id res chain seq x y z
N MET A 1 12.95 -61.82 -14.53
CA MET A 1 11.49 -61.66 -14.55
C MET A 1 11.00 -60.50 -13.70
N LYS A 2 11.45 -60.26 -12.45
CA LYS A 2 11.04 -59.10 -11.59
C LYS A 2 11.50 -57.74 -12.11
N ILE A 3 12.67 -57.64 -12.77
CA ILE A 3 13.20 -56.37 -13.33
C ILE A 3 12.42 -55.96 -14.58
N LEU A 4 12.01 -56.93 -15.41
CA LEU A 4 11.19 -56.67 -16.58
C LEU A 4 9.77 -56.20 -16.21
N LEU A 5 9.20 -56.73 -15.14
CA LEU A 5 7.90 -56.32 -14.60
C LEU A 5 7.93 -54.89 -14.04
N ASN A 6 9.02 -54.49 -13.38
CA ASN A 6 9.21 -53.11 -12.88
C ASN A 6 9.39 -52.09 -14.02
N ILE A 7 10.07 -52.44 -15.13
CA ILE A 7 10.24 -51.59 -16.27
C ILE A 7 8.89 -51.38 -17.00
N ILE A 8 8.07 -52.44 -17.11
CA ILE A 8 6.71 -52.35 -17.69
C ILE A 8 5.79 -51.49 -16.80
N PHE A 9 5.92 -51.59 -15.46
CA PHE A 9 5.16 -50.77 -14.53
C PHE A 9 5.56 -49.28 -14.57
N LEU A 10 6.84 -48.98 -14.82
CA LEU A 10 7.33 -47.59 -14.99
C LEU A 10 6.85 -46.96 -16.29
N ILE A 11 6.64 -47.71 -17.37
CA ILE A 11 6.18 -47.24 -18.67
C ILE A 11 4.64 -46.96 -18.63
N LEU A 12 3.89 -47.62 -17.77
CA LEU A 12 2.46 -47.42 -17.58
C LEU A 12 2.11 -46.15 -16.78
N PHE A 13 3.07 -45.54 -16.10
CA PHE A 13 2.92 -44.30 -15.34
C PHE A 13 3.46 -43.05 -16.09
N SER A 14 3.82 -43.15 -17.36
CA SER A 14 3.99 -41.97 -18.19
C SER A 14 2.59 -41.36 -18.44
N SER A 15 2.11 -40.53 -17.50
CA SER A 15 0.99 -39.64 -17.75
C SER A 15 1.38 -38.76 -18.95
N ASN A 16 0.69 -39.00 -20.08
CA ASN A 16 0.79 -38.11 -21.23
C ASN A 16 0.32 -36.72 -20.76
N LEU A 17 1.26 -35.79 -20.53
CA LEU A 17 0.98 -34.36 -20.57
C LEU A 17 0.63 -34.07 -22.04
N SER A 18 -0.61 -34.28 -22.41
CA SER A 18 -1.10 -33.90 -23.74
C SER A 18 -1.45 -32.43 -23.70
N ALA A 19 -0.67 -31.61 -24.39
CA ALA A 19 -1.17 -30.33 -24.80
C ALA A 19 -2.37 -30.56 -25.75
N GLU A 20 -3.50 -29.93 -25.51
CA GLU A 20 -4.71 -30.09 -26.32
C GLU A 20 -4.87 -28.90 -27.27
N ILE A 21 -5.01 -29.16 -28.56
CA ILE A 21 -5.22 -28.12 -29.57
C ILE A 21 -6.64 -27.54 -29.39
N VAL A 22 -6.72 -26.24 -29.10
CA VAL A 22 -7.98 -25.50 -28.93
C VAL A 22 -8.46 -24.99 -30.28
N LYS A 23 -9.60 -25.48 -30.75
CA LYS A 23 -10.26 -25.01 -31.98
C LYS A 23 -11.38 -24.01 -31.71
N ASN A 24 -12.06 -24.17 -30.58
CA ASN A 24 -13.20 -23.35 -30.21
C ASN A 24 -12.98 -22.71 -28.84
N ILE A 25 -13.53 -21.52 -28.68
CA ILE A 25 -13.51 -20.81 -27.40
C ILE A 25 -14.96 -20.48 -27.01
N LYS A 26 -15.35 -20.83 -25.78
CA LYS A 26 -16.64 -20.54 -25.20
C LYS A 26 -16.46 -19.78 -23.90
N VAL A 27 -17.14 -18.65 -23.75
CA VAL A 27 -17.17 -17.88 -22.52
C VAL A 27 -18.58 -17.92 -21.93
N ASN A 28 -18.68 -18.14 -20.62
CA ASN A 28 -19.92 -18.16 -19.89
C ASN A 28 -19.82 -17.24 -18.67
N GLY A 29 -20.96 -16.69 -18.22
CA GLY A 29 -21.06 -15.88 -17.02
C GLY A 29 -20.69 -14.40 -17.22
N ASN A 30 -20.18 -14.04 -18.37
CA ASN A 30 -19.95 -12.64 -18.74
C ASN A 30 -21.29 -11.92 -18.98
N LYS A 31 -21.40 -10.69 -18.48
CA LYS A 31 -22.60 -9.83 -18.62
C LYS A 31 -22.28 -8.53 -19.34
N ARG A 32 -21.28 -7.79 -18.87
CA ARG A 32 -20.85 -6.49 -19.41
C ARG A 32 -19.68 -6.61 -20.34
N ILE A 33 -18.78 -7.58 -20.09
CA ILE A 33 -17.54 -7.75 -20.83
C ILE A 33 -17.79 -8.75 -21.93
N SER A 34 -17.57 -8.34 -23.18
CA SER A 34 -17.81 -9.21 -24.32
C SER A 34 -16.85 -10.40 -24.37
N GLN A 35 -17.24 -11.48 -24.99
CA GLN A 35 -16.37 -12.65 -25.19
C GLN A 35 -15.07 -12.27 -25.90
N GLU A 36 -15.12 -11.41 -26.91
CA GLU A 36 -13.95 -10.93 -27.66
C GLU A 36 -12.98 -10.19 -26.75
N THR A 37 -13.51 -9.35 -25.83
CA THR A 37 -12.66 -8.65 -24.84
C THR A 37 -11.97 -9.64 -23.91
N ILE A 38 -12.67 -10.67 -23.45
CA ILE A 38 -12.09 -11.72 -22.57
C ILE A 38 -11.01 -12.49 -23.30
N ILE A 39 -11.21 -12.82 -24.57
CA ILE A 39 -10.23 -13.49 -25.42
C ILE A 39 -8.96 -12.62 -25.57
N VAL A 40 -9.11 -11.33 -25.84
CA VAL A 40 -8.00 -10.39 -25.95
C VAL A 40 -7.26 -10.23 -24.62
N LEU A 41 -7.97 -10.04 -23.52
CA LEU A 41 -7.40 -9.90 -22.18
C LEU A 41 -6.63 -11.15 -21.76
N GLY A 42 -7.16 -12.34 -22.06
CA GLY A 42 -6.52 -13.62 -21.79
C GLY A 42 -5.36 -13.93 -22.72
N GLN A 43 -5.19 -13.17 -23.82
CA GLN A 43 -4.26 -13.48 -24.92
C GLN A 43 -4.49 -14.88 -25.48
N ILE A 44 -5.76 -15.21 -25.76
CA ILE A 44 -6.21 -16.54 -26.17
C ILE A 44 -6.33 -16.57 -27.68
N SER A 45 -5.80 -17.63 -28.30
CA SER A 45 -5.86 -17.87 -29.74
C SER A 45 -6.40 -19.26 -30.03
N THR A 46 -7.08 -19.42 -31.15
CA THR A 46 -7.49 -20.73 -31.66
C THR A 46 -6.37 -21.39 -32.49
N ASN A 47 -6.41 -22.69 -32.66
CA ASN A 47 -5.45 -23.53 -33.35
C ASN A 47 -4.05 -23.51 -32.70
N GLU A 48 -4.01 -23.34 -31.40
CA GLU A 48 -2.79 -23.41 -30.59
C GLU A 48 -2.94 -24.51 -29.50
N ASP A 49 -1.77 -25.06 -29.12
CA ASP A 49 -1.67 -26.00 -28.01
C ASP A 49 -1.75 -25.29 -26.67
N TYR A 50 -2.56 -25.82 -25.75
CA TYR A 50 -2.70 -25.36 -24.38
C TYR A 50 -2.26 -26.44 -23.41
N ASP A 51 -1.14 -26.19 -22.76
CA ASP A 51 -0.68 -26.93 -21.57
C ASP A 51 -1.07 -26.19 -20.29
N ASP A 52 -0.81 -26.79 -19.15
CA ASP A 52 -1.10 -26.19 -17.83
C ASP A 52 -0.40 -24.83 -17.63
N ASN A 53 0.82 -24.66 -18.17
CA ASN A 53 1.55 -23.40 -18.05
C ASN A 53 0.85 -22.28 -18.84
N LYS A 54 0.39 -22.57 -20.05
CA LYS A 54 -0.31 -21.61 -20.89
C LYS A 54 -1.68 -21.26 -20.31
N LEU A 55 -2.42 -22.23 -19.77
CA LEU A 55 -3.67 -22.00 -19.05
C LEU A 55 -3.44 -21.11 -17.81
N ASN A 56 -2.38 -21.33 -17.05
CA ASN A 56 -2.01 -20.47 -15.92
C ASN A 56 -1.68 -19.04 -16.36
N VAL A 57 -1.06 -18.85 -17.54
CA VAL A 57 -0.84 -17.51 -18.11
C VAL A 57 -2.17 -16.82 -18.46
N VAL A 58 -3.10 -17.53 -19.09
CA VAL A 58 -4.45 -17.04 -19.38
C VAL A 58 -5.15 -16.61 -18.09
N LEU A 59 -5.18 -17.48 -17.08
CA LEU A 59 -5.76 -17.18 -15.75
C LEU A 59 -5.15 -15.92 -15.15
N LYS A 60 -3.81 -15.84 -15.14
CA LYS A 60 -3.09 -14.68 -14.59
C LYS A 60 -3.43 -13.38 -15.33
N ASN A 61 -3.51 -13.42 -16.64
CA ASN A 61 -3.87 -12.26 -17.46
C ASN A 61 -5.28 -11.78 -17.15
N LEU A 62 -6.25 -12.71 -17.08
CA LEU A 62 -7.63 -12.41 -16.78
C LEU A 62 -7.80 -11.87 -15.35
N TYR A 63 -7.16 -12.47 -14.33
CA TYR A 63 -7.18 -11.94 -12.95
C TYR A 63 -6.52 -10.56 -12.83
N ASN A 64 -5.42 -10.34 -13.56
CA ASN A 64 -4.71 -9.04 -13.56
C ASN A 64 -5.57 -7.92 -14.15
N SER A 65 -6.53 -8.23 -15.01
CA SER A 65 -7.48 -7.25 -15.56
C SER A 65 -8.37 -6.62 -14.49
N LYS A 66 -8.54 -7.28 -13.32
CA LYS A 66 -9.41 -6.90 -12.21
C LYS A 66 -10.91 -6.89 -12.55
N PHE A 67 -11.30 -7.38 -13.72
CA PHE A 67 -12.71 -7.45 -14.12
C PHE A 67 -13.46 -8.63 -13.51
N PHE A 68 -12.77 -9.66 -13.04
CA PHE A 68 -13.36 -10.91 -12.61
C PHE A 68 -13.01 -11.24 -11.16
N SER A 69 -14.01 -11.67 -10.40
CA SER A 69 -13.86 -12.20 -9.04
C SER A 69 -13.56 -13.69 -9.04
N ASN A 70 -14.09 -14.41 -10.03
CA ASN A 70 -13.81 -15.83 -10.20
C ASN A 70 -13.63 -16.17 -11.68
N ILE A 71 -12.69 -17.07 -11.97
CA ILE A 71 -12.37 -17.57 -13.31
C ILE A 71 -12.09 -19.06 -13.18
N ASP A 72 -12.84 -19.85 -13.96
CA ASP A 72 -12.62 -21.27 -14.09
C ASP A 72 -12.41 -21.59 -15.58
N ILE A 73 -11.36 -22.36 -15.90
CA ILE A 73 -10.98 -22.69 -17.27
C ILE A 73 -10.85 -24.20 -17.41
N ALA A 74 -11.50 -24.75 -18.45
CA ALA A 74 -11.39 -26.16 -18.79
C ALA A 74 -11.31 -26.34 -20.29
N ILE A 75 -10.55 -27.34 -20.74
CA ILE A 75 -10.53 -27.78 -22.12
C ILE A 75 -11.24 -29.13 -22.21
N LEU A 76 -12.18 -29.23 -23.10
CA LEU A 76 -12.86 -30.48 -23.41
C LEU A 76 -13.24 -30.52 -24.89
N ASN A 77 -12.88 -31.60 -25.58
CA ASN A 77 -13.18 -31.83 -27.00
C ASN A 77 -12.75 -30.61 -27.87
N GLU A 78 -11.47 -30.19 -27.75
CA GLU A 78 -10.87 -29.09 -28.50
C GLU A 78 -11.55 -27.73 -28.25
N THR A 79 -12.38 -27.61 -27.21
CA THR A 79 -13.07 -26.39 -26.81
C THR A 79 -12.55 -25.89 -25.47
N LEU A 80 -11.98 -24.69 -25.45
CA LEU A 80 -11.61 -23.97 -24.25
C LEU A 80 -12.86 -23.27 -23.70
N THR A 81 -13.33 -23.72 -22.56
CA THR A 81 -14.46 -23.10 -21.85
C THR A 81 -13.93 -22.27 -20.71
N ILE A 82 -14.34 -21.00 -20.67
CA ILE A 82 -13.97 -20.03 -19.65
C ILE A 82 -15.25 -19.59 -18.94
N ASN A 83 -15.38 -19.95 -17.67
CA ASN A 83 -16.49 -19.50 -16.84
C ASN A 83 -15.99 -18.33 -15.98
N VAL A 84 -16.65 -17.19 -16.06
CA VAL A 84 -16.26 -15.99 -15.32
C VAL A 84 -17.38 -15.48 -14.43
N THR A 85 -17.00 -14.88 -13.31
CA THR A 85 -17.88 -14.03 -12.51
C THR A 85 -17.30 -12.62 -12.52
N GLU A 86 -18.04 -11.66 -13.03
CA GLU A 86 -17.57 -10.29 -13.11
C GLU A 86 -17.58 -9.60 -11.74
N ASN A 87 -16.53 -8.85 -11.43
CA ASN A 87 -16.54 -7.93 -10.31
C ASN A 87 -17.60 -6.84 -10.48
N PRO A 88 -18.28 -6.41 -9.41
CA PRO A 88 -19.25 -5.31 -9.52
C PRO A 88 -18.55 -4.00 -9.92
N ILE A 89 -19.32 -3.12 -10.55
CA ILE A 89 -18.86 -1.75 -10.85
C ILE A 89 -19.17 -0.83 -9.68
N ILE A 90 -18.25 0.07 -9.39
CA ILE A 90 -18.49 1.17 -8.45
C ILE A 90 -19.36 2.22 -9.14
N GLU A 91 -20.57 2.45 -8.62
CA GLU A 91 -21.46 3.52 -9.06
C GLU A 91 -21.12 4.86 -8.45
N ASP A 92 -20.83 4.84 -7.14
CA ASP A 92 -20.53 6.05 -6.38
C ASP A 92 -19.61 5.74 -5.21
N VAL A 93 -18.77 6.73 -4.86
CA VAL A 93 -17.90 6.69 -3.68
C VAL A 93 -18.06 7.98 -2.90
N ARG A 94 -18.51 7.87 -1.65
CA ARG A 94 -18.71 9.01 -0.76
C ARG A 94 -17.84 8.91 0.46
N ILE A 95 -17.21 10.03 0.81
CA ILE A 95 -16.51 10.20 2.08
C ILE A 95 -17.37 11.10 2.95
N THR A 96 -17.74 10.61 4.14
CA THR A 96 -18.63 11.31 5.10
C THR A 96 -17.95 11.48 6.46
N GLY A 97 -18.57 12.26 7.36
CA GLY A 97 -18.06 12.49 8.72
C GLY A 97 -17.03 13.63 8.85
N ILE A 98 -16.48 14.14 7.76
CA ILE A 98 -15.48 15.23 7.76
C ILE A 98 -16.14 16.55 7.35
N LYS A 99 -15.99 17.60 8.18
CA LYS A 99 -16.52 18.95 7.90
C LYS A 99 -15.61 19.77 6.98
N ASN A 100 -14.33 19.44 6.90
CA ASN A 100 -13.35 20.18 6.10
C ASN A 100 -13.36 19.70 4.65
N ASN A 101 -13.98 20.48 3.77
CA ASN A 101 -14.12 20.16 2.34
C ASN A 101 -12.77 19.94 1.64
N SER A 102 -11.75 20.76 1.94
CA SER A 102 -10.41 20.60 1.35
C SER A 102 -9.76 19.27 1.73
N LEU A 103 -10.01 18.77 2.94
CA LEU A 103 -9.54 17.44 3.33
C LEU A 103 -10.29 16.34 2.58
N VAL A 104 -11.62 16.48 2.44
CA VAL A 104 -12.44 15.53 1.65
C VAL A 104 -11.98 15.48 0.20
N GLU A 105 -11.78 16.63 -0.43
CA GLU A 105 -11.26 16.73 -1.79
C GLU A 105 -9.91 16.04 -1.94
N ASN A 106 -8.96 16.36 -1.04
CA ASN A 106 -7.63 15.71 -1.02
C ASN A 106 -7.74 14.20 -0.90
N LEU A 107 -8.57 13.67 0.01
CA LEU A 107 -8.78 12.24 0.15
C LEU A 107 -9.39 11.66 -1.13
N THR A 108 -10.45 12.29 -1.66
CA THR A 108 -11.14 11.82 -2.86
C THR A 108 -10.24 11.81 -4.09
N GLU A 109 -9.35 12.78 -4.25
CA GLU A 109 -8.40 12.84 -5.37
C GLU A 109 -7.37 11.70 -5.32
N ASN A 110 -6.89 11.37 -4.12
CA ASN A 110 -5.80 10.42 -3.94
C ASN A 110 -6.22 8.94 -3.94
N ILE A 111 -7.47 8.61 -3.60
CA ILE A 111 -7.95 7.23 -3.65
C ILE A 111 -8.08 6.73 -5.09
N SER A 112 -7.94 5.43 -5.27
CA SER A 112 -8.11 4.76 -6.57
C SER A 112 -9.55 4.29 -6.79
N LEU A 113 -10.37 4.19 -5.73
CA LEU A 113 -11.81 3.94 -5.81
C LEU A 113 -12.48 5.10 -6.56
N LYS A 114 -12.96 4.83 -7.76
CA LYS A 114 -13.63 5.83 -8.63
C LYS A 114 -14.87 5.21 -9.26
N ASN A 115 -15.78 6.08 -9.69
CA ASN A 115 -16.96 5.63 -10.42
C ASN A 115 -16.57 4.91 -11.72
N ARG A 116 -17.31 3.89 -12.09
CA ARG A 116 -17.19 3.08 -13.32
C ARG A 116 -15.97 2.15 -13.39
N ILE A 117 -15.22 1.98 -12.32
CA ILE A 117 -14.19 0.94 -12.26
C ILE A 117 -14.74 -0.32 -11.56
N SER A 118 -14.12 -1.46 -11.84
CA SER A 118 -14.44 -2.71 -11.15
C SER A 118 -13.95 -2.67 -9.71
N PHE A 119 -14.79 -3.08 -8.79
CA PHE A 119 -14.47 -3.18 -7.38
C PHE A 119 -13.66 -4.46 -7.10
N THR A 120 -12.68 -4.32 -6.20
CA THR A 120 -12.02 -5.47 -5.54
C THR A 120 -11.74 -5.11 -4.09
N ASP A 121 -11.77 -6.10 -3.20
CA ASP A 121 -11.42 -5.90 -1.78
C ASP A 121 -10.00 -5.36 -1.60
N ASP A 122 -9.06 -5.78 -2.46
CA ASP A 122 -7.69 -5.27 -2.46
C ASP A 122 -7.63 -3.76 -2.75
N LEU A 123 -8.49 -3.26 -3.64
CA LEU A 123 -8.57 -1.85 -3.98
C LEU A 123 -9.09 -1.05 -2.78
N LEU A 124 -10.17 -1.52 -2.15
CA LEU A 124 -10.71 -0.92 -0.94
C LEU A 124 -9.69 -0.88 0.19
N ASN A 125 -9.05 -2.01 0.47
CA ASN A 125 -8.06 -2.11 1.56
C ASN A 125 -6.85 -1.18 1.33
N ARG A 126 -6.37 -1.06 0.10
CA ARG A 126 -5.30 -0.11 -0.24
C ARG A 126 -5.71 1.33 0.01
N ASP A 127 -6.91 1.70 -0.42
CA ASP A 127 -7.39 3.06 -0.29
C ASP A 127 -7.71 3.42 1.17
N ILE A 128 -8.28 2.49 1.95
CA ILE A 128 -8.45 2.67 3.41
C ILE A 128 -7.10 2.90 4.09
N ASN A 129 -6.06 2.14 3.72
CA ASN A 129 -4.71 2.34 4.26
C ASN A 129 -4.11 3.69 3.82
N LEU A 130 -4.34 4.10 2.58
CA LEU A 130 -3.92 5.41 2.06
C LEU A 130 -4.59 6.54 2.85
N ILE A 131 -5.92 6.50 3.00
CA ILE A 131 -6.69 7.46 3.82
C ILE A 131 -6.12 7.53 5.24
N LYS A 132 -5.89 6.38 5.88
CA LYS A 132 -5.30 6.31 7.22
C LYS A 132 -3.94 7.00 7.30
N ASN A 133 -3.09 6.82 6.28
CA ASN A 133 -1.77 7.47 6.23
C ASN A 133 -1.88 8.98 6.02
N ILE A 134 -2.77 9.44 5.14
CA ILE A 134 -3.04 10.88 4.93
C ILE A 134 -3.53 11.52 6.22
N LEU A 135 -4.48 10.90 6.91
CA LEU A 135 -5.02 11.40 8.18
C LEU A 135 -3.95 11.44 9.28
N LYS A 136 -3.12 10.40 9.40
CA LYS A 136 -1.98 10.39 10.32
C LYS A 136 -0.98 11.51 10.02
N SER A 137 -0.66 11.74 8.74
CA SER A 137 0.21 12.85 8.33
C SER A 137 -0.36 14.21 8.72
N GLY A 138 -1.69 14.34 8.77
CA GLY A 138 -2.42 15.51 9.26
C GLY A 138 -2.56 15.60 10.77
N GLY A 139 -2.04 14.60 11.52
CA GLY A 139 -2.12 14.53 12.99
C GLY A 139 -3.33 13.77 13.56
N TYR A 140 -4.16 13.19 12.71
CA TYR A 140 -5.36 12.44 13.12
C TYR A 140 -5.03 10.95 13.33
N TYR A 141 -4.25 10.64 14.36
CA TYR A 141 -3.77 9.28 14.63
C TYR A 141 -4.86 8.30 15.07
N PHE A 142 -5.96 8.83 15.62
CA PHE A 142 -7.08 8.07 16.19
C PHE A 142 -8.30 8.07 15.29
N ALA A 143 -8.18 8.59 14.06
CA ALA A 143 -9.29 8.58 13.12
C ALA A 143 -9.80 7.14 12.91
N LYS A 144 -11.11 6.98 13.04
CA LYS A 144 -11.82 5.75 12.75
C LYS A 144 -12.35 5.85 11.32
N ILE A 145 -12.12 4.81 10.54
CA ILE A 145 -12.53 4.74 9.15
C ILE A 145 -13.41 3.50 9.00
N SER A 146 -14.66 3.71 8.65
CA SER A 146 -15.69 2.67 8.57
C SER A 146 -16.25 2.62 7.14
N PRO A 147 -15.75 1.74 6.27
CA PRO A 147 -16.34 1.57 4.94
C PRO A 147 -17.64 0.76 5.03
N SER A 148 -18.65 1.18 4.27
CA SER A 148 -19.89 0.48 4.04
C SER A 148 -20.11 0.27 2.55
N ILE A 149 -20.51 -0.94 2.15
CA ILE A 149 -20.75 -1.31 0.77
C ILE A 149 -22.23 -1.63 0.61
N PHE A 150 -22.88 -0.98 -0.34
CA PHE A 150 -24.29 -1.22 -0.70
C PHE A 150 -24.34 -1.86 -2.08
N GLU A 151 -24.77 -3.11 -2.15
CA GLU A 151 -24.79 -3.91 -3.36
C GLU A 151 -26.13 -3.76 -4.11
N ASN A 152 -26.03 -3.63 -5.44
CA ASN A 152 -27.15 -3.77 -6.38
C ASN A 152 -26.89 -5.00 -7.26
N ASN A 153 -27.51 -6.12 -6.88
CA ASN A 153 -27.30 -7.40 -7.55
C ASN A 153 -27.89 -7.44 -8.98
N GLU A 154 -28.92 -6.64 -9.26
CA GLU A 154 -29.53 -6.59 -10.60
C GLU A 154 -28.61 -5.96 -11.62
N LEU A 155 -27.89 -4.89 -11.22
CA LEU A 155 -26.96 -4.18 -12.06
C LEU A 155 -25.51 -4.65 -11.93
N ASN A 156 -25.24 -5.60 -11.03
CA ASN A 156 -23.90 -6.01 -10.63
C ASN A 156 -23.03 -4.79 -10.31
N SER A 157 -23.52 -3.92 -9.43
CA SER A 157 -22.88 -2.66 -9.05
C SER A 157 -22.91 -2.45 -7.54
N ILE A 158 -22.07 -1.52 -7.06
CA ILE A 158 -21.97 -1.17 -5.65
C ILE A 158 -21.86 0.34 -5.47
N GLN A 159 -22.33 0.82 -4.33
CA GLN A 159 -22.04 2.15 -3.80
C GLN A 159 -21.18 1.99 -2.54
N ILE A 160 -20.17 2.82 -2.39
CA ILE A 160 -19.25 2.78 -1.26
C ILE A 160 -19.38 4.06 -0.46
N GLU A 161 -19.68 3.93 0.82
CA GLU A 161 -19.63 5.03 1.77
C GLU A 161 -18.50 4.81 2.76
N ILE A 162 -17.58 5.77 2.87
CA ILE A 162 -16.45 5.74 3.80
C ILE A 162 -16.72 6.79 4.87
N GLU A 163 -17.28 6.37 5.99
CA GLU A 163 -17.48 7.23 7.14
C GLU A 163 -16.18 7.41 7.91
N ILE A 164 -15.81 8.66 8.19
CA ILE A 164 -14.58 9.01 8.90
C ILE A 164 -14.91 9.86 10.13
N ASP A 165 -14.63 9.30 11.30
CA ASP A 165 -14.55 10.04 12.54
C ASP A 165 -13.09 10.42 12.79
N LEU A 166 -12.76 11.70 12.60
CA LEU A 166 -11.38 12.19 12.76
C LEU A 166 -10.86 12.09 14.18
N GLY A 167 -11.75 12.18 15.17
CA GLY A 167 -11.34 12.35 16.56
C GLY A 167 -10.56 13.64 16.79
N GLU A 168 -9.84 13.73 17.89
CA GLU A 168 -8.93 14.84 18.18
C GLU A 168 -7.55 14.61 17.57
N LYS A 169 -6.86 15.72 17.24
CA LYS A 169 -5.45 15.64 16.83
C LYS A 169 -4.59 15.25 18.03
N ALA A 170 -3.66 14.34 17.79
CA ALA A 170 -2.67 13.94 18.76
C ALA A 170 -1.73 15.10 19.12
N LYS A 171 -1.54 15.39 20.40
CA LYS A 171 -0.68 16.47 20.90
C LYS A 171 0.62 15.92 21.48
N ILE A 172 1.74 16.62 21.26
CA ILE A 172 3.05 16.26 21.82
C ILE A 172 3.15 16.83 23.23
N LYS A 173 3.20 15.97 24.24
CA LYS A 173 3.34 16.38 25.65
C LYS A 173 4.78 16.67 26.04
N GLU A 174 5.68 15.81 25.57
CA GLU A 174 7.10 15.83 25.91
C GLU A 174 7.94 15.39 24.72
N ILE A 175 9.08 16.00 24.51
CA ILE A 175 10.09 15.58 23.54
C ILE A 175 11.36 15.20 24.29
N SER A 176 11.86 14.00 24.06
CA SER A 176 13.07 13.51 24.71
C SER A 176 14.05 12.89 23.71
N PHE A 177 15.34 12.91 24.08
CA PHE A 177 16.43 12.35 23.29
C PHE A 177 17.17 11.31 24.11
N ILE A 178 17.32 10.11 23.56
CA ILE A 178 18.01 8.98 24.20
C ILE A 178 19.17 8.47 23.34
N GLY A 179 19.98 7.58 23.89
CA GLY A 179 21.14 6.98 23.19
C GLY A 179 22.44 7.78 23.36
N ASP A 180 23.42 7.52 22.50
CA ASP A 180 24.73 8.20 22.50
C ASP A 180 24.67 9.55 21.78
N LYS A 181 24.01 10.52 22.39
CA LYS A 181 23.64 11.78 21.75
C LYS A 181 24.74 12.87 21.78
N LYS A 182 25.77 12.76 22.61
CA LYS A 182 26.91 13.73 22.73
C LYS A 182 26.53 15.21 22.97
N ILE A 183 25.28 15.61 22.63
CA ILE A 183 24.76 16.99 22.67
C ILE A 183 23.67 17.08 23.74
N LYS A 184 23.59 18.21 24.44
CA LYS A 184 22.56 18.45 25.47
C LYS A 184 21.18 18.60 24.85
N ASP A 185 20.14 18.04 25.50
CA ASP A 185 18.75 18.05 25.03
C ASP A 185 18.23 19.44 24.71
N LYS A 186 18.56 20.43 25.55
CA LYS A 186 18.18 21.83 25.31
C LYS A 186 18.62 22.32 23.93
N LYS A 187 19.83 21.92 23.48
CA LYS A 187 20.34 22.32 22.17
C LYS A 187 19.66 21.57 21.04
N LEU A 188 19.34 20.29 21.23
CA LEU A 188 18.60 19.48 20.26
C LEU A 188 17.16 19.97 20.08
N LEU A 189 16.50 20.41 21.17
CA LEU A 189 15.17 21.04 21.11
C LEU A 189 15.16 22.35 20.30
N GLU A 190 16.27 23.09 20.25
CA GLU A 190 16.38 24.30 19.42
C GLU A 190 16.56 23.98 17.92
N VAL A 191 16.95 22.76 17.57
CA VAL A 191 17.21 22.31 16.19
C VAL A 191 15.96 21.80 15.51
N ILE A 192 15.07 21.14 16.24
CA ILE A 192 13.88 20.50 15.70
C ILE A 192 12.74 21.49 15.45
N ALA A 193 11.81 21.10 14.57
CA ALA A 193 10.61 21.89 14.27
C ALA A 193 9.43 21.54 15.18
N SER A 194 9.36 20.30 15.70
CA SER A 194 8.31 19.88 16.64
C SER A 194 8.42 20.65 17.96
N GLU A 195 7.27 20.94 18.55
CA GLU A 195 7.15 21.66 19.81
C GLU A 195 6.28 20.92 20.82
N GLU A 196 6.61 21.02 22.11
CA GLU A 196 5.76 20.52 23.17
C GLU A 196 4.50 21.36 23.31
N HIS A 197 3.36 20.68 23.49
CA HIS A 197 2.10 21.34 23.79
C HIS A 197 2.14 21.99 25.17
N LYS A 198 1.93 23.31 25.19
CA LYS A 198 1.76 24.10 26.43
C LYS A 198 0.42 24.82 26.37
N PHE A 199 -0.25 25.02 27.49
CA PHE A 199 -1.62 25.58 27.54
C PHE A 199 -1.72 26.98 26.89
N TRP A 200 -0.59 27.71 26.75
CA TRP A 200 -0.53 29.01 26.07
C TRP A 200 -0.10 28.94 24.60
N LYS A 201 0.24 27.74 24.08
CA LYS A 201 0.64 27.52 22.68
C LYS A 201 -0.47 26.87 21.85
N PHE A 202 -1.70 27.37 21.94
CA PHE A 202 -2.86 26.80 21.25
C PHE A 202 -2.96 27.13 19.76
N ILE A 203 -2.13 28.03 19.24
CA ILE A 203 -2.15 28.47 17.83
C ILE A 203 -1.10 27.69 16.98
N SER A 204 -0.06 27.14 17.60
CA SER A 204 1.01 26.46 16.86
C SER A 204 0.58 25.07 16.36
N GLY A 205 0.60 24.87 15.03
CA GLY A 205 0.40 23.54 14.43
C GLY A 205 1.50 22.53 14.75
N LYS A 206 2.67 22.99 15.23
CA LYS A 206 3.86 22.19 15.54
C LYS A 206 3.75 21.39 16.83
N VAL A 207 2.72 21.65 17.65
CA VAL A 207 2.43 20.92 18.89
C VAL A 207 1.63 19.64 18.65
N PHE A 208 1.19 19.41 17.42
CA PHE A 208 0.50 18.17 17.06
C PHE A 208 1.49 17.15 16.50
N LEU A 209 1.27 15.89 16.87
CA LEU A 209 2.05 14.79 16.32
C LEU A 209 1.77 14.68 14.81
N ASN A 210 2.78 14.89 13.99
CA ASN A 210 2.68 14.89 12.54
C ASN A 210 3.91 14.20 11.94
N GLN A 211 3.70 13.14 11.18
CA GLN A 211 4.80 12.34 10.63
C GLN A 211 5.72 13.16 9.73
N SER A 212 5.19 14.07 8.92
CA SER A 212 6.01 14.90 8.03
C SER A 212 6.92 15.87 8.81
N ILE A 213 6.44 16.37 9.96
CA ILE A 213 7.26 17.22 10.85
C ILE A 213 8.32 16.38 11.56
N ILE A 214 7.97 15.16 12.00
CA ILE A 214 8.93 14.23 12.62
C ILE A 214 10.05 13.87 11.63
N ASP A 215 9.72 13.60 10.37
CA ASP A 215 10.69 13.32 9.31
C ASP A 215 11.60 14.54 9.04
N LEU A 216 11.03 15.74 9.12
CA LEU A 216 11.82 16.98 9.05
C LEU A 216 12.77 17.09 10.24
N ASP A 217 12.31 16.82 11.46
CA ASP A 217 13.14 16.85 12.67
C ASP A 217 14.33 15.90 12.58
N ILE A 218 14.11 14.69 12.08
CA ILE A 218 15.18 13.73 11.85
C ILE A 218 16.23 14.31 10.89
N ARG A 219 15.80 14.91 9.78
CA ARG A 219 16.73 15.56 8.82
C ARG A 219 17.48 16.75 9.44
N LEU A 220 16.79 17.59 10.21
CA LEU A 220 17.39 18.74 10.88
C LEU A 220 18.46 18.28 11.89
N LEU A 221 18.15 17.30 12.71
CA LEU A 221 19.09 16.70 13.66
C LEU A 221 20.30 16.09 12.93
N GLN A 222 20.07 15.28 11.89
CA GLN A 222 21.15 14.68 11.11
C GLN A 222 22.08 15.75 10.52
N ASN A 223 21.55 16.81 9.94
CA ASN A 223 22.33 17.89 9.38
C ASN A 223 23.11 18.65 10.47
N TYR A 224 22.47 18.89 11.62
CA TYR A 224 23.14 19.53 12.76
C TYR A 224 24.32 18.71 13.26
N TYR A 225 24.17 17.40 13.44
CA TYR A 225 25.26 16.52 13.84
C TYR A 225 26.39 16.46 12.81
N LYS A 226 26.06 16.38 11.51
CA LYS A 226 27.05 16.38 10.43
C LYS A 226 27.87 17.67 10.40
N ASN A 227 27.23 18.81 10.63
CA ASN A 227 27.91 20.12 10.71
C ASN A 227 28.86 20.21 11.90
N LEU A 228 28.68 19.40 12.94
CA LEU A 228 29.58 19.27 14.07
C LEU A 228 30.64 18.18 13.89
N GLY A 229 30.75 17.56 12.71
CA GLY A 229 31.73 16.53 12.41
C GLY A 229 31.26 15.09 12.70
N PHE A 230 30.03 14.86 13.15
CA PHE A 230 29.49 13.53 13.38
C PHE A 230 28.85 12.97 12.09
N TYR A 231 29.67 12.69 11.07
CA TYR A 231 29.20 12.30 9.74
C TYR A 231 28.43 10.97 9.69
N LYS A 232 28.68 10.06 10.63
CA LYS A 232 28.04 8.75 10.72
C LYS A 232 26.85 8.69 11.66
N VAL A 233 26.34 9.85 12.09
CA VAL A 233 25.16 9.91 12.98
C VAL A 233 23.99 9.13 12.41
N LYS A 234 23.37 8.34 13.27
CA LYS A 234 22.12 7.64 12.98
C LYS A 234 21.06 8.08 13.96
N ILE A 235 19.89 8.40 13.44
CA ILE A 235 18.68 8.63 14.24
C ILE A 235 17.74 7.51 13.84
N ASN A 236 17.78 6.44 14.61
CA ASN A 236 17.22 5.15 14.21
C ASN A 236 15.71 5.12 14.35
N ASN A 237 15.14 5.77 15.36
CA ASN A 237 13.70 5.76 15.59
C ASN A 237 13.25 7.07 16.25
N SER A 238 12.08 7.51 15.87
CA SER A 238 11.25 8.40 16.65
C SER A 238 10.03 7.60 17.12
N PHE A 239 9.80 7.55 18.43
CA PHE A 239 8.65 6.86 19.00
C PHE A 239 7.64 7.90 19.45
N ALA A 240 6.37 7.57 19.30
CA ALA A 240 5.31 8.32 19.90
C ALA A 240 4.52 7.36 20.81
N GLU A 241 4.58 7.56 22.10
CA GLU A 241 3.79 6.85 23.09
C GLU A 241 2.53 7.67 23.40
N PHE A 242 1.38 6.97 23.38
CA PHE A 242 0.10 7.58 23.71
C PHE A 242 -0.20 7.41 25.19
N ASP A 243 -0.59 8.49 25.86
CA ASP A 243 -1.17 8.43 27.19
C ASP A 243 -2.71 8.47 27.12
N GLU A 244 -3.38 8.05 28.20
CA GLU A 244 -4.84 7.98 28.28
C GLU A 244 -5.56 9.33 28.05
N LYS A 245 -4.82 10.44 28.02
CA LYS A 245 -5.33 11.81 27.81
C LYS A 245 -5.18 12.33 26.39
N GLY A 246 -4.75 11.47 25.43
CA GLY A 246 -4.56 11.87 24.05
C GLY A 246 -3.25 12.60 23.75
N PHE A 247 -2.29 12.52 24.68
CA PHE A 247 -0.97 13.12 24.51
C PHE A 247 0.07 12.07 24.13
N PHE A 248 1.04 12.49 23.33
CA PHE A 248 2.17 11.69 22.92
C PHE A 248 3.46 12.18 23.54
N LYS A 249 4.33 11.24 23.87
CA LYS A 249 5.75 11.48 24.09
C LYS A 249 6.51 11.14 22.82
N LEU A 250 7.23 12.14 22.29
CA LEU A 250 8.09 11.96 21.12
C LEU A 250 9.52 11.68 21.59
N VAL A 251 10.08 10.56 21.17
CA VAL A 251 11.40 10.12 21.58
C VAL A 251 12.30 9.95 20.36
N PHE A 252 13.44 10.65 20.31
CA PHE A 252 14.47 10.46 19.30
C PHE A 252 15.61 9.62 19.88
N ASN A 253 15.90 8.46 19.27
CA ASN A 253 17.04 7.63 19.63
C ASN A 253 18.21 7.95 18.70
N ILE A 254 19.28 8.52 19.26
CA ILE A 254 20.43 9.07 18.55
C ILE A 254 21.66 8.22 18.84
N ASP A 255 22.35 7.79 17.78
CA ASP A 255 23.70 7.26 17.82
C ASP A 255 24.60 8.25 17.05
N ALA A 256 25.29 9.12 17.79
CA ALA A 256 26.14 10.16 17.17
C ALA A 256 27.37 9.55 16.50
N GLY A 257 27.88 8.44 17.00
CA GLY A 257 29.14 7.84 16.54
C GLY A 257 30.37 8.71 16.87
N ASN A 258 31.41 8.56 16.08
CA ASN A 258 32.66 9.31 16.25
C ASN A 258 32.61 10.69 15.60
N GLN A 259 33.25 11.67 16.21
CA GLN A 259 33.47 12.98 15.62
C GLN A 259 34.70 12.96 14.73
N TYR A 260 34.63 13.53 13.54
CA TYR A 260 35.70 13.62 12.56
C TYR A 260 36.11 15.06 12.40
N PHE A 261 37.43 15.29 12.25
CA PHE A 261 38.04 16.60 12.05
C PHE A 261 38.87 16.57 10.78
N PHE A 262 38.97 17.70 10.08
CA PHE A 262 39.93 17.85 8.99
C PHE A 262 41.33 18.00 9.58
N ASN A 263 42.28 17.24 9.04
CA ASN A 263 43.69 17.34 9.47
C ASN A 263 44.46 18.33 8.59
N ASP A 264 44.35 18.19 7.24
CA ASP A 264 45.02 19.07 6.28
C ASP A 264 44.08 19.38 5.11
N LEU A 265 44.06 20.65 4.68
CA LEU A 265 43.39 21.11 3.47
C LEU A 265 44.46 21.51 2.44
N LYS A 266 44.60 20.75 1.34
CA LYS A 266 45.44 21.10 0.20
C LYS A 266 44.58 21.62 -0.93
N LEU A 267 44.81 22.86 -1.35
CA LEU A 267 44.18 23.45 -2.52
C LEU A 267 45.15 23.29 -3.70
N ASN A 268 44.82 22.44 -4.66
CA ASN A 268 45.49 22.36 -5.95
C ASN A 268 44.78 23.27 -6.94
N LEU A 269 45.35 24.37 -7.30
CA LEU A 269 44.85 25.22 -8.38
C LEU A 269 45.46 24.71 -9.70
N PRO A 270 44.65 24.53 -10.78
CA PRO A 270 45.18 24.31 -12.10
C PRO A 270 45.94 25.58 -12.56
N ASP A 271 47.07 25.39 -13.21
CA ASP A 271 47.89 26.46 -13.80
C ASP A 271 47.14 27.18 -14.93
#